data_7016fa7a814107fcf029f8d5d0f18c17
#
_entry.id   7016fa7a814107fcf029f8d5d0f18c17
#
_cell.length_a   1.000
_cell.length_b   1.000
_cell.length_c   1.000
_cell.angle_alpha   90.00
_cell.angle_beta   90.00
_cell.angle_gamma   90.00
#
_symmetry.space_group_name_H-M   'P 1'
#
loop_
_entity.id
_entity.type
_entity.pdbx_description
1 polymer ?
#
loop_
_entity_poly.entity_id
_entity_poly.type
_entity_poly.pdbx_seq_one_letter_code
_entity_poly.pdbx_strand_id
1 'polypeptide(L)'
;MVCIVSAYYKIPSKKPHEWYLPYLVRWFRAAASNTVPTHFFTTEDVRQELASLTDISRVQFHILPFEELTAAELGREFWELQYARDPERYHSPETGMVWYEKRHFVRRAIEMEPDINVFIWCDAGCIRNDACEEVAKKLGQRFVQYEAGRMYFQCIQEPAQKQFYQYPDECIAAGLFAGDRAAWKDFIALYEATLFEYTIAGFSATKEQNVMASCVFKKPNLFVLWTQEGKVDRTWFKFLELL
;
A
#
# COMPACT_ATOMS: atom_id res chain seq x y z
N MET A 1 -11.18 13.17 -10.74
CA MET A 1 -11.61 11.75 -10.54
C MET A 1 -10.53 11.01 -9.77
N VAL A 2 -10.93 9.98 -9.03
CA VAL A 2 -10.08 9.16 -8.17
C VAL A 2 -10.07 7.73 -8.71
N CYS A 3 -8.95 7.00 -8.55
CA CYS A 3 -8.84 5.57 -8.83
C CYS A 3 -8.32 4.85 -7.57
N ILE A 4 -8.88 3.68 -7.28
CA ILE A 4 -8.43 2.79 -6.20
C ILE A 4 -7.55 1.70 -6.81
N VAL A 5 -6.41 1.44 -6.16
CA VAL A 5 -5.48 0.39 -6.57
C VAL A 5 -5.24 -0.54 -5.39
N SER A 6 -5.32 -1.82 -5.63
CA SER A 6 -5.08 -2.86 -4.64
C SER A 6 -4.38 -4.07 -5.25
N ALA A 7 -3.85 -4.94 -4.42
CA ALA A 7 -3.31 -6.23 -4.85
C ALA A 7 -3.41 -7.27 -3.74
N TYR A 8 -3.40 -8.53 -4.15
CA TYR A 8 -3.24 -9.66 -3.24
C TYR A 8 -2.56 -10.84 -3.93
N TYR A 9 -1.61 -11.46 -3.22
CA TYR A 9 -0.87 -12.63 -3.66
C TYR A 9 -0.84 -13.68 -2.54
N LYS A 10 -0.98 -14.95 -2.89
CA LYS A 10 -0.75 -16.07 -1.95
C LYS A 10 0.74 -16.26 -1.75
N ILE A 11 1.27 -15.65 -0.71
CA ILE A 11 2.69 -15.70 -0.37
C ILE A 11 2.90 -16.16 1.06
N PRO A 12 4.06 -16.70 1.42
CA PRO A 12 4.41 -16.91 2.82
C PRO A 12 4.34 -15.61 3.60
N SER A 13 3.50 -15.57 4.63
CA SER A 13 3.28 -14.37 5.44
C SER A 13 2.98 -14.74 6.89
N LYS A 14 2.85 -13.72 7.77
CA LYS A 14 2.54 -13.89 9.20
C LYS A 14 1.27 -14.70 9.47
N LYS A 15 0.33 -14.66 8.55
CA LYS A 15 -0.96 -15.38 8.64
C LYS A 15 -1.19 -16.19 7.36
N PRO A 16 -1.85 -17.36 7.45
CA PRO A 16 -2.16 -18.15 6.29
C PRO A 16 -3.21 -17.45 5.41
N HIS A 17 -3.31 -17.88 4.15
CA HIS A 17 -4.22 -17.31 3.16
C HIS A 17 -5.69 -17.27 3.65
N GLU A 18 -6.17 -18.33 4.26
CA GLU A 18 -7.54 -18.48 4.77
C GLU A 18 -7.90 -17.40 5.82
N TRP A 19 -6.90 -16.91 6.53
CA TRP A 19 -7.10 -15.82 7.49
C TRP A 19 -7.44 -14.49 6.80
N TYR A 20 -6.94 -14.28 5.57
CA TYR A 20 -7.20 -13.06 4.80
C TYR A 20 -8.51 -13.09 4.03
N LEU A 21 -9.03 -14.28 3.68
CA LEU A 21 -10.24 -14.42 2.85
C LEU A 21 -11.45 -13.62 3.33
N PRO A 22 -11.81 -13.59 4.64
CA PRO A 22 -12.94 -12.78 5.09
C PRO A 22 -12.76 -11.28 4.83
N TYR A 23 -11.52 -10.77 4.92
CA TYR A 23 -11.22 -9.37 4.65
C TYR A 23 -11.25 -9.04 3.16
N LEU A 24 -10.75 -9.96 2.33
CA LEU A 24 -10.84 -9.87 0.88
C LEU A 24 -12.30 -9.82 0.43
N VAL A 25 -13.14 -10.72 0.92
CA VAL A 25 -14.58 -10.75 0.60
C VAL A 25 -15.24 -9.42 1.00
N ARG A 26 -14.95 -8.87 2.18
CA ARG A 26 -15.46 -7.55 2.59
C ARG A 26 -14.97 -6.43 1.67
N TRP A 27 -13.69 -6.48 1.27
CA TRP A 27 -13.12 -5.50 0.36
C TRP A 27 -13.86 -5.49 -0.98
N PHE A 28 -14.12 -6.66 -1.56
CA PHE A 28 -14.86 -6.78 -2.83
C PHE A 28 -16.32 -6.37 -2.70
N ARG A 29 -17.00 -6.68 -1.59
CA ARG A 29 -18.36 -6.19 -1.31
C ARG A 29 -18.43 -4.68 -1.23
N ALA A 30 -17.45 -4.04 -0.60
CA ALA A 30 -17.34 -2.60 -0.58
C ALA A 30 -17.08 -2.03 -1.99
N ALA A 31 -16.15 -2.63 -2.74
CA ALA A 31 -15.84 -2.22 -4.10
C ALA A 31 -17.04 -2.39 -5.05
N ALA A 32 -17.84 -3.47 -4.91
CA ALA A 32 -19.06 -3.69 -5.70
C ALA A 32 -20.11 -2.58 -5.50
N SER A 33 -20.11 -1.94 -4.33
CA SER A 33 -21.00 -0.82 -4.00
C SER A 33 -20.41 0.54 -4.39
N ASN A 34 -19.15 0.59 -4.81
CA ASN A 34 -18.43 1.82 -5.15
C ASN A 34 -18.48 2.09 -6.67
N THR A 35 -18.51 3.35 -7.04
CA THR A 35 -18.51 3.79 -8.46
C THR A 35 -17.13 4.26 -8.92
N VAL A 36 -16.16 4.29 -8.03
CA VAL A 36 -14.79 4.72 -8.32
C VAL A 36 -14.06 3.63 -9.10
N PRO A 37 -13.37 3.92 -10.22
CA PRO A 37 -12.53 2.98 -10.94
C PRO A 37 -11.57 2.27 -9.99
N THR A 38 -11.52 0.94 -10.08
CA THR A 38 -10.77 0.12 -9.13
C THR A 38 -9.98 -0.95 -9.87
N HIS A 39 -8.67 -0.95 -9.68
CA HIS A 39 -7.72 -1.91 -10.24
C HIS A 39 -7.24 -2.87 -9.16
N PHE A 40 -7.22 -4.16 -9.47
CA PHE A 40 -6.78 -5.21 -8.56
C PHE A 40 -5.76 -6.13 -9.24
N PHE A 41 -4.55 -6.17 -8.73
CA PHE A 41 -3.45 -7.00 -9.25
C PHE A 41 -3.35 -8.30 -8.47
N THR A 42 -3.28 -9.43 -9.17
CA THR A 42 -3.23 -10.74 -8.54
C THR A 42 -2.84 -11.84 -9.55
N THR A 43 -2.83 -13.08 -9.10
CA THR A 43 -2.68 -14.27 -9.94
C THR A 43 -4.05 -14.82 -10.36
N GLU A 44 -4.08 -15.63 -11.43
CA GLU A 44 -5.34 -16.18 -11.97
C GLU A 44 -6.05 -17.09 -10.98
N ASP A 45 -5.32 -17.90 -10.21
CA ASP A 45 -5.90 -18.79 -9.19
C ASP A 45 -6.60 -18.00 -8.07
N VAL A 46 -6.01 -16.90 -7.62
CA VAL A 46 -6.65 -15.99 -6.64
C VAL A 46 -7.89 -15.34 -7.22
N ARG A 47 -7.85 -14.86 -8.47
CA ARG A 47 -9.02 -14.27 -9.14
C ARG A 47 -10.18 -15.27 -9.21
N GLN A 48 -9.90 -16.52 -9.61
CA GLN A 48 -10.91 -17.56 -9.70
C GLN A 48 -11.52 -17.90 -8.34
N GLU A 49 -10.70 -17.99 -7.31
CA GLU A 49 -11.16 -18.21 -5.93
C GLU A 49 -12.07 -17.05 -5.47
N LEU A 50 -11.66 -15.80 -5.66
CA LEU A 50 -12.47 -14.64 -5.30
C LEU A 50 -13.81 -14.60 -6.06
N ALA A 51 -13.80 -14.92 -7.33
CA ALA A 51 -15.02 -15.00 -8.15
C ALA A 51 -16.03 -16.05 -7.63
N SER A 52 -15.55 -17.10 -6.96
CA SER A 52 -16.41 -18.10 -6.32
C SER A 52 -17.01 -17.66 -4.99
N LEU A 53 -16.42 -16.63 -4.35
CA LEU A 53 -16.79 -16.21 -3.00
C LEU A 53 -17.60 -14.90 -2.96
N THR A 54 -17.46 -14.04 -3.98
CA THR A 54 -18.05 -12.70 -3.97
C THR A 54 -18.22 -12.14 -5.38
N ASP A 55 -19.03 -11.09 -5.53
CA ASP A 55 -19.14 -10.34 -6.77
C ASP A 55 -17.86 -9.52 -7.02
N ILE A 56 -17.21 -9.78 -8.14
CA ILE A 56 -15.99 -9.12 -8.57
C ILE A 56 -16.19 -8.24 -9.82
N SER A 57 -17.42 -8.08 -10.31
CA SER A 57 -17.73 -7.48 -11.62
C SER A 57 -17.39 -5.99 -11.74
N ARG A 58 -17.28 -5.29 -10.61
CA ARG A 58 -16.96 -3.85 -10.54
C ARG A 58 -15.45 -3.55 -10.49
N VAL A 59 -14.63 -4.58 -10.42
CA VAL A 59 -13.17 -4.45 -10.25
C VAL A 59 -12.46 -4.89 -11.52
N GLN A 60 -11.55 -4.09 -12.02
CA GLN A 60 -10.70 -4.45 -13.14
C GLN A 60 -9.53 -5.31 -12.63
N PHE A 61 -9.53 -6.59 -12.99
CA PHE A 61 -8.45 -7.50 -12.62
C PHE A 61 -7.29 -7.43 -13.60
N HIS A 62 -6.08 -7.39 -13.06
CA HIS A 62 -4.83 -7.50 -13.79
C HIS A 62 -4.11 -8.76 -13.32
N ILE A 63 -4.08 -9.75 -14.19
CA ILE A 63 -3.34 -10.98 -13.91
C ILE A 63 -1.87 -10.69 -14.16
N LEU A 64 -1.12 -10.65 -13.07
CA LEU A 64 0.30 -10.38 -13.09
C LEU A 64 1.02 -11.48 -12.28
N PRO A 65 1.74 -12.39 -12.95
CA PRO A 65 2.53 -13.41 -12.27
C PRO A 65 3.53 -12.79 -11.28
N PHE A 66 3.80 -13.51 -10.20
CA PHE A 66 4.70 -13.00 -9.15
C PHE A 66 6.10 -12.71 -9.69
N GLU A 67 6.54 -13.49 -10.67
CA GLU A 67 7.84 -13.38 -11.33
C GLU A 67 7.94 -12.16 -12.26
N GLU A 68 6.80 -11.55 -12.61
CA GLU A 68 6.72 -10.36 -13.46
C GLU A 68 6.57 -9.06 -12.66
N LEU A 69 6.61 -9.14 -11.33
CA LEU A 69 6.64 -7.96 -10.47
C LEU A 69 7.94 -7.17 -10.70
N THR A 70 7.88 -5.85 -10.68
CA THR A 70 9.08 -5.00 -10.72
C THR A 70 10.04 -5.35 -9.58
N ALA A 71 9.50 -5.76 -8.45
CA ALA A 71 10.27 -6.28 -7.33
C ALA A 71 11.17 -7.48 -7.70
N ALA A 72 10.76 -8.31 -8.66
CA ALA A 72 11.54 -9.47 -9.10
C ALA A 72 12.81 -9.07 -9.86
N GLU A 73 12.81 -7.88 -10.50
CA GLU A 73 13.97 -7.35 -11.22
C GLU A 73 15.17 -7.08 -10.31
N LEU A 74 14.94 -6.85 -9.00
CA LEU A 74 16.01 -6.69 -8.01
C LEU A 74 16.73 -8.00 -7.68
N GLY A 75 16.16 -9.13 -8.08
CA GLY A 75 16.70 -10.46 -7.88
C GLY A 75 16.40 -11.05 -6.50
N ARG A 76 16.34 -12.39 -6.47
CA ARG A 76 16.02 -13.15 -5.23
C ARG A 76 17.02 -12.89 -4.11
N GLU A 77 18.31 -12.84 -4.45
CA GLU A 77 19.39 -12.63 -3.48
C GLU A 77 19.27 -11.30 -2.74
N PHE A 78 18.80 -10.25 -3.44
CA PHE A 78 18.51 -8.96 -2.82
C PHE A 78 17.47 -9.09 -1.72
N TRP A 79 16.34 -9.76 -1.98
CA TRP A 79 15.24 -9.90 -1.03
C TRP A 79 15.59 -10.84 0.12
N GLU A 80 16.34 -11.90 -0.13
CA GLU A 80 16.88 -12.78 0.91
C GLU A 80 17.83 -12.02 1.85
N LEU A 81 18.67 -11.14 1.31
CA LEU A 81 19.53 -10.27 2.11
C LEU A 81 18.71 -9.30 2.97
N GLN A 82 17.66 -8.69 2.40
CA GLN A 82 16.77 -7.80 3.15
C GLN A 82 16.07 -8.56 4.29
N TYR A 83 15.55 -9.74 4.02
CA TYR A 83 14.95 -10.61 5.02
C TYR A 83 15.93 -11.02 6.12
N ALA A 84 17.15 -11.40 5.76
CA ALA A 84 18.19 -11.76 6.73
C ALA A 84 18.53 -10.62 7.71
N ARG A 85 18.33 -9.37 7.29
CA ARG A 85 18.51 -8.16 8.10
C ARG A 85 17.26 -7.73 8.85
N ASP A 86 16.10 -8.36 8.60
CA ASP A 86 14.83 -7.97 9.23
C ASP A 86 14.82 -8.37 10.70
N PRO A 87 14.69 -7.42 11.64
CA PRO A 87 14.65 -7.71 13.06
C PRO A 87 13.41 -8.46 13.48
N GLU A 88 12.31 -8.37 12.74
CA GLU A 88 11.02 -8.98 13.11
C GLU A 88 10.95 -10.48 12.74
N ARG A 89 11.70 -10.93 11.73
CA ARG A 89 11.90 -12.33 11.32
C ARG A 89 10.63 -13.17 11.02
N TYR A 90 9.46 -12.57 11.02
CA TYR A 90 8.21 -13.27 10.65
C TYR A 90 7.71 -12.89 9.24
N HIS A 91 8.41 -11.99 8.59
CA HIS A 91 8.18 -11.68 7.19
C HIS A 91 8.86 -12.73 6.30
N SER A 92 8.63 -12.63 5.00
CA SER A 92 9.35 -13.42 4.00
C SER A 92 9.93 -12.48 2.95
N PRO A 93 10.89 -12.94 2.13
CA PRO A 93 11.33 -12.19 0.95
C PRO A 93 10.16 -11.78 0.06
N GLU A 94 9.19 -12.66 -0.15
CA GLU A 94 7.98 -12.42 -0.95
C GLU A 94 7.11 -11.31 -0.35
N THR A 95 7.00 -11.24 0.98
CA THR A 95 6.28 -10.14 1.66
C THR A 95 6.96 -8.80 1.35
N GLY A 96 8.28 -8.73 1.44
CA GLY A 96 9.05 -7.54 1.08
C GLY A 96 8.85 -7.14 -0.38
N MET A 97 8.82 -8.11 -1.29
CA MET A 97 8.56 -7.88 -2.72
C MET A 97 7.18 -7.27 -2.96
N VAL A 98 6.11 -7.83 -2.36
CA VAL A 98 4.73 -7.29 -2.50
C VAL A 98 4.62 -5.90 -1.90
N TRP A 99 5.25 -5.64 -0.76
CA TRP A 99 5.25 -4.30 -0.16
C TRP A 99 5.99 -3.28 -1.02
N TYR A 100 7.11 -3.65 -1.61
CA TYR A 100 7.81 -2.81 -2.59
C TYR A 100 6.94 -2.57 -3.84
N GLU A 101 6.21 -3.58 -4.31
CA GLU A 101 5.42 -3.51 -5.54
C GLU A 101 4.19 -2.60 -5.42
N LYS A 102 3.68 -2.27 -4.23
CA LYS A 102 2.53 -1.37 -4.04
C LYS A 102 2.60 -0.11 -4.91
N ARG A 103 3.76 0.51 -4.98
CA ARG A 103 4.01 1.72 -5.77
C ARG A 103 4.00 1.46 -7.26
N HIS A 104 4.46 0.31 -7.68
CA HIS A 104 4.48 -0.09 -9.08
C HIS A 104 3.10 -0.53 -9.58
N PHE A 105 2.27 -1.11 -8.73
CA PHE A 105 0.84 -1.33 -9.05
C PHE A 105 0.14 0.00 -9.32
N VAL A 106 0.38 1.01 -8.49
CA VAL A 106 -0.18 2.35 -8.73
C VAL A 106 0.42 2.98 -9.98
N ARG A 107 1.71 2.83 -10.26
CA ARG A 107 2.31 3.29 -11.52
C ARG A 107 1.63 2.69 -12.74
N ARG A 108 1.38 1.37 -12.74
CA ARG A 108 0.65 0.69 -13.82
C ARG A 108 -0.78 1.23 -13.96
N ALA A 109 -1.50 1.43 -12.87
CA ALA A 109 -2.84 2.03 -12.90
C ALA A 109 -2.82 3.47 -13.43
N ILE A 110 -1.81 4.27 -13.08
CA ILE A 110 -1.60 5.62 -13.64
C ILE A 110 -1.44 5.59 -15.16
N GLU A 111 -0.74 4.61 -15.70
CA GLU A 111 -0.55 4.46 -17.14
C GLU A 111 -1.84 4.04 -17.87
N MET A 112 -2.69 3.23 -17.22
CA MET A 112 -3.96 2.76 -17.75
C MET A 112 -5.07 3.81 -17.71
N GLU A 113 -5.00 4.76 -16.77
CA GLU A 113 -6.05 5.75 -16.51
C GLU A 113 -5.55 7.18 -16.78
N PRO A 114 -5.37 7.59 -18.04
CA PRO A 114 -4.76 8.88 -18.40
C PRO A 114 -5.58 10.10 -17.91
N ASP A 115 -6.88 9.96 -17.78
CA ASP A 115 -7.80 11.04 -17.38
C ASP A 115 -8.02 11.16 -15.86
N ILE A 116 -7.47 10.21 -15.09
CA ILE A 116 -7.56 10.22 -13.63
C ILE A 116 -6.31 10.87 -13.04
N ASN A 117 -6.50 11.80 -12.12
CA ASN A 117 -5.39 12.51 -11.50
C ASN A 117 -5.01 11.97 -10.11
N VAL A 118 -5.94 11.41 -9.35
CA VAL A 118 -5.71 10.96 -7.97
C VAL A 118 -5.79 9.45 -7.88
N PHE A 119 -4.81 8.86 -7.21
CA PHE A 119 -4.73 7.41 -6.99
C PHE A 119 -4.59 7.10 -5.52
N ILE A 120 -5.35 6.11 -5.06
CA ILE A 120 -5.36 5.61 -3.69
C ILE A 120 -4.84 4.17 -3.71
N TRP A 121 -3.75 3.90 -3.00
CA TRP A 121 -3.41 2.55 -2.61
C TRP A 121 -4.29 2.12 -1.44
N CYS A 122 -4.88 0.93 -1.52
CA CYS A 122 -5.71 0.36 -0.48
C CYS A 122 -5.38 -1.13 -0.33
N ASP A 123 -4.74 -1.51 0.78
CA ASP A 123 -4.48 -2.94 1.07
C ASP A 123 -5.79 -3.73 1.05
N ALA A 124 -5.83 -4.84 0.32
CA ALA A 124 -7.01 -5.71 0.21
C ALA A 124 -7.47 -6.29 1.57
N GLY A 125 -6.58 -6.31 2.55
CA GLY A 125 -6.88 -6.73 3.93
C GLY A 125 -7.26 -5.60 4.89
N CYS A 126 -7.54 -4.39 4.43
CA CYS A 126 -7.78 -3.23 5.30
C CYS A 126 -9.19 -3.20 5.92
N ILE A 127 -10.17 -3.87 5.32
CA ILE A 127 -11.57 -3.86 5.78
C ILE A 127 -11.77 -4.96 6.82
N ARG A 128 -11.57 -4.61 8.10
CA ARG A 128 -11.48 -5.58 9.20
C ARG A 128 -12.80 -5.94 9.86
N ASN A 129 -13.85 -5.12 9.71
CA ASN A 129 -15.15 -5.31 10.32
C ASN A 129 -16.25 -4.62 9.50
N ASP A 130 -17.50 -4.77 9.91
CA ASP A 130 -18.65 -4.24 9.18
C ASP A 130 -18.68 -2.71 9.16
N ALA A 131 -18.23 -2.05 10.24
CA ALA A 131 -18.14 -0.59 10.27
C ALA A 131 -17.11 -0.07 9.24
N CYS A 132 -15.95 -0.72 9.13
CA CYS A 132 -14.97 -0.41 8.08
C CYS A 132 -15.53 -0.68 6.68
N GLU A 133 -16.34 -1.74 6.49
CA GLU A 133 -16.98 -2.06 5.22
C GLU A 133 -17.94 -0.95 4.78
N GLU A 134 -18.79 -0.46 5.68
CA GLU A 134 -19.71 0.64 5.39
C GLU A 134 -18.98 1.94 4.98
N VAL A 135 -17.88 2.24 5.65
CA VAL A 135 -17.03 3.39 5.29
C VAL A 135 -16.38 3.19 3.92
N ALA A 136 -15.87 1.99 3.65
CA ALA A 136 -15.16 1.67 2.42
C ALA A 136 -16.04 1.68 1.16
N LYS A 137 -17.37 1.50 1.28
CA LYS A 137 -18.32 1.68 0.17
C LYS A 137 -18.25 3.06 -0.47
N LYS A 138 -17.70 4.03 0.24
CA LYS A 138 -17.51 5.42 -0.22
C LYS A 138 -16.05 5.81 -0.40
N LEU A 139 -15.15 4.82 -0.42
CA LEU A 139 -13.72 5.05 -0.60
C LEU A 139 -13.46 5.80 -1.91
N GLY A 140 -12.65 6.86 -1.84
CA GLY A 140 -12.32 7.73 -2.96
C GLY A 140 -13.37 8.78 -3.30
N GLN A 141 -14.60 8.70 -2.77
CA GLN A 141 -15.64 9.70 -3.03
C GLN A 141 -15.52 10.93 -2.12
N ARG A 142 -14.83 10.80 -0.99
CA ARG A 142 -14.61 11.86 -0.02
C ARG A 142 -13.31 12.63 -0.22
N PHE A 143 -12.36 12.05 -0.90
CA PHE A 143 -11.05 12.63 -1.15
C PHE A 143 -11.09 13.66 -2.27
N VAL A 144 -11.85 14.73 -2.04
CA VAL A 144 -12.10 15.80 -3.01
C VAL A 144 -11.22 17.04 -2.76
N GLN A 145 -10.72 17.20 -1.54
CA GLN A 145 -9.81 18.28 -1.16
C GLN A 145 -8.43 17.72 -0.89
N TYR A 146 -7.54 17.86 -1.84
CA TYR A 146 -6.13 17.48 -1.70
C TYR A 146 -5.23 18.60 -2.23
N GLU A 147 -4.06 18.71 -1.67
CA GLU A 147 -3.02 19.62 -2.16
C GLU A 147 -2.29 18.95 -3.33
N ALA A 148 -2.25 19.63 -4.48
CA ALA A 148 -1.55 19.11 -5.66
C ALA A 148 -0.06 18.89 -5.38
N GLY A 149 0.49 17.79 -5.91
CA GLY A 149 1.88 17.41 -5.71
C GLY A 149 2.20 16.85 -4.32
N ARG A 150 1.18 16.40 -3.56
CA ARG A 150 1.36 15.85 -2.23
C ARG A 150 0.91 14.40 -2.13
N MET A 151 1.68 13.61 -1.38
CA MET A 151 1.29 12.28 -0.89
C MET A 151 0.66 12.40 0.49
N TYR A 152 -0.40 11.66 0.72
CA TYR A 152 -1.14 11.62 2.00
C TYR A 152 -0.92 10.28 2.68
N PHE A 153 -0.33 10.32 3.86
CA PHE A 153 -0.08 9.14 4.71
C PHE A 153 -0.80 9.30 6.05
N GLN A 154 -1.35 8.22 6.58
CA GLN A 154 -1.83 8.21 7.95
C GLN A 154 -0.66 8.13 8.92
N CYS A 155 -0.57 9.08 9.84
CA CYS A 155 0.35 9.07 10.95
C CYS A 155 -0.28 8.33 12.14
N ILE A 156 0.31 7.22 12.56
CA ILE A 156 -0.17 6.37 13.67
C ILE A 156 0.67 6.53 14.94
N GLN A 157 1.80 7.17 14.84
CA GLN A 157 2.67 7.51 15.96
C GLN A 157 3.51 8.72 15.59
N GLU A 158 3.75 9.60 16.55
CA GLU A 158 4.71 10.71 16.37
C GLU A 158 6.05 10.16 15.90
N PRO A 159 6.61 10.67 14.80
CA PRO A 159 7.90 10.24 14.32
C PRO A 159 8.97 10.55 15.37
N ALA A 160 9.45 9.53 16.09
CA ALA A 160 10.59 9.69 16.95
C ALA A 160 11.81 9.97 16.08
N GLN A 161 12.47 11.06 16.28
CA GLN A 161 13.54 11.51 15.43
C GLN A 161 14.80 10.68 15.55
N LYS A 162 15.56 10.61 14.55
CA LYS A 162 16.97 11.05 14.49
C LYS A 162 17.88 10.33 13.49
N GLN A 163 17.65 9.09 13.15
CA GLN A 163 18.42 8.39 12.12
C GLN A 163 17.48 7.57 11.27
N PHE A 164 17.35 7.92 10.01
CA PHE A 164 16.40 7.38 9.06
C PHE A 164 16.35 5.86 9.02
N TYR A 165 17.48 5.20 9.23
CA TYR A 165 17.61 3.76 9.03
C TYR A 165 17.34 2.93 10.29
N GLN A 166 17.20 3.56 11.45
CA GLN A 166 17.07 2.87 12.73
C GLN A 166 15.71 3.04 13.37
N TYR A 167 14.67 3.16 12.56
CA TYR A 167 13.32 3.33 13.06
C TYR A 167 12.80 2.03 13.66
N PRO A 168 12.71 1.87 14.99
CA PRO A 168 12.11 0.70 15.59
C PRO A 168 10.58 0.76 15.54
N ASP A 169 10.00 1.97 15.45
CA ASP A 169 8.57 2.19 15.62
C ASP A 169 7.89 2.57 14.30
N GLU A 170 6.72 1.98 14.07
CA GLU A 170 5.86 2.28 12.94
C GLU A 170 5.16 3.62 13.16
N CYS A 171 5.57 4.67 12.46
CA CYS A 171 4.89 5.97 12.55
C CYS A 171 3.87 6.20 11.44
N ILE A 172 3.93 5.40 10.37
CA ILE A 172 3.06 5.50 9.19
C ILE A 172 2.32 4.18 8.99
N ALA A 173 0.99 4.25 8.80
CA ALA A 173 0.20 3.11 8.36
C ALA A 173 0.30 2.98 6.84
N ALA A 174 1.00 1.95 6.35
CA ALA A 174 1.24 1.74 4.93
C ALA A 174 0.15 0.94 4.20
N GLY A 175 -1.00 0.73 4.84
CA GLY A 175 -2.12 0.02 4.22
C GLY A 175 -3.04 0.89 3.36
N LEU A 176 -3.00 2.21 3.58
CA LEU A 176 -3.79 3.21 2.87
C LEU A 176 -2.98 4.47 2.68
N PHE A 177 -2.79 4.89 1.45
CA PHE A 177 -2.15 6.17 1.13
C PHE A 177 -2.58 6.66 -0.25
N ALA A 178 -2.56 7.96 -0.44
CA ALA A 178 -3.10 8.61 -1.62
C ALA A 178 -2.19 9.74 -2.11
N GLY A 179 -2.35 10.11 -3.37
CA GLY A 179 -1.68 11.25 -3.96
C GLY A 179 -2.15 11.49 -5.39
N ASP A 180 -1.79 12.63 -5.94
CA ASP A 180 -1.98 12.86 -7.36
C ASP A 180 -0.86 12.21 -8.18
N ARG A 181 -1.05 12.16 -9.48
CA ARG A 181 -0.13 11.56 -10.45
C ARG A 181 1.31 12.10 -10.32
N ALA A 182 1.48 13.38 -10.08
CA ALA A 182 2.79 14.01 -9.94
C ALA A 182 3.45 13.58 -8.62
N ALA A 183 2.70 13.61 -7.53
CA ALA A 183 3.15 13.17 -6.22
C ALA A 183 3.57 11.70 -6.21
N TRP A 184 2.80 10.83 -6.86
CA TRP A 184 3.15 9.40 -7.00
C TRP A 184 4.47 9.20 -7.75
N LYS A 185 4.67 9.91 -8.86
CA LYS A 185 5.93 9.84 -9.62
C LYS A 185 7.13 10.21 -8.75
N ASP A 186 7.03 11.32 -8.05
CA ASP A 186 8.09 11.81 -7.16
C ASP A 186 8.33 10.87 -5.98
N PHE A 187 7.25 10.32 -5.39
CA PHE A 187 7.34 9.39 -4.28
C PHE A 187 7.97 8.05 -4.69
N ILE A 188 7.62 7.50 -5.84
CA ILE A 188 8.22 6.24 -6.35
C ILE A 188 9.73 6.41 -6.45
N ALA A 189 10.20 7.46 -7.15
CA ALA A 189 11.62 7.72 -7.32
C ALA A 189 12.35 7.93 -5.97
N LEU A 190 11.73 8.67 -5.05
CA LEU A 190 12.29 8.89 -3.72
C LEU A 190 12.36 7.61 -2.89
N TYR A 191 11.34 6.77 -2.98
CA TYR A 191 11.28 5.49 -2.26
C TYR A 191 12.37 4.53 -2.76
N GLU A 192 12.51 4.38 -4.08
CA GLU A 192 13.54 3.54 -4.68
C GLU A 192 14.95 3.97 -4.24
N ALA A 193 15.26 5.27 -4.34
CA ALA A 193 16.52 5.81 -3.88
C ALA A 193 16.76 5.52 -2.39
N THR A 194 15.72 5.71 -1.56
CA THR A 194 15.81 5.49 -0.10
C THR A 194 16.00 4.01 0.23
N LEU A 195 15.34 3.10 -0.49
CA LEU A 195 15.51 1.66 -0.32
C LEU A 195 16.97 1.24 -0.58
N PHE A 196 17.59 1.76 -1.63
CA PHE A 196 19.00 1.49 -1.90
C PHE A 196 19.93 2.05 -0.82
N GLU A 197 19.63 3.23 -0.27
CA GLU A 197 20.40 3.77 0.85
C GLU A 197 20.32 2.88 2.10
N TYR A 198 19.14 2.33 2.43
CA TYR A 198 19.00 1.33 3.49
C TYR A 198 19.92 0.13 3.23
N THR A 199 19.90 -0.37 2.01
CA THR A 199 20.71 -1.53 1.61
C THR A 199 22.20 -1.26 1.75
N ILE A 200 22.68 -0.10 1.28
CA ILE A 200 24.08 0.33 1.38
C ILE A 200 24.49 0.52 2.84
N ALA A 201 23.61 1.09 3.65
CA ALA A 201 23.85 1.29 5.08
C ALA A 201 23.79 0.01 5.92
N GLY A 202 23.44 -1.13 5.32
CA GLY A 202 23.40 -2.43 5.99
C GLY A 202 22.11 -2.68 6.78
N PHE A 203 21.08 -1.86 6.62
CA PHE A 203 19.79 -2.03 7.27
C PHE A 203 18.79 -2.77 6.38
N SER A 204 17.77 -3.38 6.99
CA SER A 204 16.67 -3.99 6.25
C SER A 204 15.75 -2.92 5.67
N ALA A 205 15.44 -3.05 4.39
CA ALA A 205 14.40 -2.27 3.71
C ALA A 205 13.10 -3.07 3.52
N THR A 206 12.96 -4.22 4.19
CA THR A 206 11.76 -5.07 4.10
C THR A 206 10.52 -4.34 4.62
N LYS A 207 10.65 -3.67 5.76
CA LYS A 207 9.53 -2.95 6.38
C LYS A 207 9.29 -1.62 5.67
N GLU A 208 8.29 -1.59 4.80
CA GLU A 208 7.97 -0.43 3.97
C GLU A 208 7.71 0.86 4.77
N GLN A 209 7.10 0.76 5.97
CA GLN A 209 6.81 1.90 6.83
C GLN A 209 8.08 2.67 7.21
N ASN A 210 9.17 1.96 7.44
CA ASN A 210 10.45 2.59 7.78
C ASN A 210 11.02 3.38 6.60
N VAL A 211 10.97 2.79 5.40
CA VAL A 211 11.42 3.47 4.19
C VAL A 211 10.52 4.67 3.88
N MET A 212 9.19 4.53 4.03
CA MET A 212 8.22 5.62 3.86
C MET A 212 8.49 6.77 4.85
N ALA A 213 8.73 6.47 6.12
CA ALA A 213 9.08 7.47 7.13
C ALA A 213 10.35 8.23 6.74
N SER A 214 11.38 7.52 6.27
CA SER A 214 12.60 8.15 5.78
C SER A 214 12.37 9.06 4.58
N CYS A 215 11.46 8.69 3.67
CA CYS A 215 11.05 9.56 2.57
C CYS A 215 10.42 10.87 3.07
N VAL A 216 9.56 10.78 4.10
CA VAL A 216 8.95 11.97 4.72
C VAL A 216 10.02 12.90 5.27
N PHE A 217 11.02 12.38 5.98
CA PHE A 217 12.11 13.21 6.50
C PHE A 217 12.99 13.85 5.43
N LYS A 218 13.25 13.11 4.36
CA LYS A 218 14.09 13.61 3.25
C LYS A 218 13.41 14.69 2.42
N LYS A 219 12.11 14.58 2.20
CA LYS A 219 11.35 15.49 1.35
C LYS A 219 9.99 15.85 2.00
N PRO A 220 9.99 16.51 3.18
CA PRO A 220 8.75 16.74 3.95
C PRO A 220 7.68 17.50 3.14
N ASN A 221 8.10 18.36 2.22
CA ASN A 221 7.18 19.09 1.36
C ASN A 221 6.42 18.22 0.34
N LEU A 222 6.80 16.98 0.15
CA LEU A 222 6.06 16.02 -0.70
C LEU A 222 4.90 15.36 0.05
N PHE A 223 4.86 15.43 1.39
CA PHE A 223 3.95 14.64 2.20
C PHE A 223 3.03 15.47 3.07
N VAL A 224 1.81 14.99 3.24
CA VAL A 224 0.88 15.39 4.27
C VAL A 224 0.69 14.19 5.20
N LEU A 225 1.06 14.35 6.46
CA LEU A 225 0.83 13.34 7.49
C LEU A 225 -0.53 13.61 8.13
N TRP A 226 -1.51 12.82 7.72
CA TRP A 226 -2.85 12.95 8.25
C TRP A 226 -2.94 12.34 9.66
N THR A 227 -3.58 13.10 10.54
CA THR A 227 -3.95 12.68 11.89
C THR A 227 -5.42 13.00 12.12
N GLN A 228 -6.12 12.19 12.90
CA GLN A 228 -7.51 12.50 13.23
C GLN A 228 -7.57 13.68 14.20
N GLU A 229 -8.22 14.78 13.80
CA GLU A 229 -8.38 16.00 14.63
C GLU A 229 -7.06 16.51 15.24
N GLY A 230 -5.95 16.35 14.50
CA GLY A 230 -4.64 16.76 14.98
C GLY A 230 -4.04 15.85 16.06
N LYS A 231 -4.66 14.69 16.33
CA LYS A 231 -4.16 13.68 17.26
C LYS A 231 -3.72 12.44 16.53
N VAL A 232 -2.59 11.88 16.95
CA VAL A 232 -2.10 10.60 16.46
C VAL A 232 -3.03 9.50 16.97
N ASP A 233 -3.54 8.68 16.06
CA ASP A 233 -4.35 7.50 16.37
C ASP A 233 -3.63 6.25 15.88
N ARG A 234 -3.33 5.33 16.79
CA ARG A 234 -2.70 4.04 16.46
C ARG A 234 -3.63 3.05 15.77
N THR A 235 -4.89 3.42 15.53
CA THR A 235 -5.83 2.58 14.80
C THR A 235 -5.46 2.55 13.33
N TRP A 236 -4.98 1.40 12.89
CA TRP A 236 -4.68 1.15 11.48
C TRP A 236 -5.96 1.30 10.65
N PHE A 237 -5.81 1.86 9.46
CA PHE A 237 -6.88 2.09 8.49
C PHE A 237 -7.91 3.16 8.88
N LYS A 238 -7.64 3.98 9.89
CA LYS A 238 -8.49 5.13 10.21
C LYS A 238 -8.62 6.11 9.04
N PHE A 239 -7.62 6.13 8.17
CA PHE A 239 -7.56 6.93 6.95
C PHE A 239 -8.71 6.62 5.96
N LEU A 240 -9.36 5.44 6.08
CA LEU A 240 -10.59 5.13 5.34
C LEU A 240 -11.70 6.18 5.52
N GLU A 241 -11.74 6.86 6.66
CA GLU A 241 -12.77 7.88 6.95
C GLU A 241 -12.53 9.19 6.20
N LEU A 242 -11.28 9.45 5.79
CA LEU A 242 -10.92 10.63 5.00
C LEU A 242 -11.07 10.36 3.49
N LEU A 243 -10.70 9.17 3.05
CA LEU A 243 -10.68 8.79 1.64
C LEU A 243 -12.08 8.41 1.14
#